data_544f6bc1a109f601b7cb2e79d5e62d99
#
_entry.id   544f6bc1a109f601b7cb2e79d5e62d99
#
_cell.length_a   1.000
_cell.length_b   1.000
_cell.length_c   1.000
_cell.angle_alpha   90.00
_cell.angle_beta   90.00
_cell.angle_gamma   90.00
#
_symmetry.space_group_name_H-M   'P 1'
#
loop_
_entity.id
_entity.type
_entity.pdbx_description
1 polymer ?
#
loop_
_entity_poly.entity_id
_entity_poly.type
_entity_poly.pdbx_seq_one_letter_code
_entity_poly.pdbx_strand_id
1 'polypeptide(L)'
;LHTMIENPLPTRAEVSDIANAVYYRTDAVMLSGETANGDYPLEAVQTMVRVINEAESSLENEYDDETPYSKEVSTTTAYLAKAAVKSVDTINSAAIITDSYTGRTARYLSSFRSKVPVCAVCYDETVSRQLALSYGVNAHFENSGVDEKARLVAGIKHFISTGVIAKDTQ
;
A
#
# COMPACT_ATOMS: atom_id res chain seq x y z
N LEU A 1 -13.78 3.96 15.58
CA LEU A 1 -13.57 5.18 16.40
C LEU A 1 -14.88 5.93 16.70
N HIS A 2 -16.01 5.19 16.83
CA HIS A 2 -17.33 5.78 16.98
C HIS A 2 -17.43 6.80 18.14
N THR A 3 -16.73 6.51 19.26
CA THR A 3 -16.67 7.41 20.41
C THR A 3 -16.13 8.80 20.04
N MET A 4 -15.27 8.89 19.05
CA MET A 4 -14.68 10.17 18.60
C MET A 4 -15.62 11.02 17.73
N ILE A 5 -16.87 10.63 17.55
CA ILE A 5 -17.91 11.53 17.02
C ILE A 5 -18.13 12.68 18.01
N GLU A 6 -18.20 12.38 19.32
CA GLU A 6 -18.53 13.34 20.39
C GLU A 6 -17.38 13.57 21.38
N ASN A 7 -16.31 12.77 21.35
CA ASN A 7 -15.20 12.84 22.29
C ASN A 7 -13.86 12.96 21.59
N PRO A 8 -12.90 13.71 22.12
CA PRO A 8 -11.59 13.92 21.49
C PRO A 8 -10.65 12.69 21.58
N LEU A 9 -11.00 11.69 22.35
CA LEU A 9 -10.18 10.49 22.59
C LEU A 9 -11.00 9.20 22.37
N PRO A 10 -10.41 8.18 21.76
CA PRO A 10 -11.05 6.88 21.59
C PRO A 10 -11.02 6.05 22.88
N THR A 11 -11.82 5.01 22.91
CA THR A 11 -11.73 3.95 23.90
C THR A 11 -10.55 3.00 23.57
N ARG A 12 -10.11 2.22 24.58
CA ARG A 12 -9.10 1.18 24.40
C ARG A 12 -9.54 0.11 23.38
N ALA A 13 -10.81 -0.26 23.40
CA ALA A 13 -11.36 -1.24 22.47
C ALA A 13 -11.22 -0.76 21.01
N GLU A 14 -11.56 0.48 20.71
CA GLU A 14 -11.46 1.06 19.38
C GLU A 14 -10.00 1.14 18.90
N VAL A 15 -9.06 1.45 19.78
CA VAL A 15 -7.62 1.42 19.46
C VAL A 15 -7.18 -0.01 19.12
N SER A 16 -7.62 -1.00 19.92
CA SER A 16 -7.32 -2.40 19.67
C SER A 16 -7.92 -2.91 18.35
N ASP A 17 -9.12 -2.45 17.98
CA ASP A 17 -9.78 -2.83 16.73
C ASP A 17 -8.99 -2.34 15.51
N ILE A 18 -8.44 -1.12 15.56
CA ILE A 18 -7.58 -0.59 14.50
C ILE A 18 -6.30 -1.42 14.39
N ALA A 19 -5.63 -1.67 15.52
CA ALA A 19 -4.40 -2.46 15.53
C ALA A 19 -4.65 -3.88 14.98
N ASN A 20 -5.75 -4.52 15.38
CA ASN A 20 -6.14 -5.82 14.88
C ASN A 20 -6.40 -5.81 13.36
N ALA A 21 -7.04 -4.76 12.82
CA ALA A 21 -7.21 -4.63 11.37
C ALA A 21 -5.87 -4.64 10.63
N VAL A 22 -4.86 -3.96 11.18
CA VAL A 22 -3.49 -3.98 10.61
C VAL A 22 -2.88 -5.38 10.70
N TYR A 23 -2.97 -6.03 11.86
CA TYR A 23 -2.45 -7.39 12.06
C TYR A 23 -3.12 -8.43 11.16
N TYR A 24 -4.41 -8.25 10.87
CA TYR A 24 -5.14 -9.08 9.90
C TYR A 24 -4.89 -8.67 8.44
N ARG A 25 -3.92 -7.79 8.18
CA ARG A 25 -3.49 -7.40 6.83
C ARG A 25 -4.59 -6.75 5.99
N THR A 26 -5.42 -5.92 6.60
CA THR A 26 -6.37 -5.07 5.88
C THR A 26 -5.61 -4.12 4.94
N ASP A 27 -6.09 -3.95 3.71
CA ASP A 27 -5.47 -3.04 2.75
C ASP A 27 -5.79 -1.57 3.03
N ALA A 28 -6.97 -1.30 3.58
CA ALA A 28 -7.43 0.05 3.92
C ALA A 28 -8.37 0.02 5.12
N VAL A 29 -8.39 1.09 5.89
CA VAL A 29 -9.33 1.34 6.98
C VAL A 29 -10.23 2.52 6.63
N MET A 30 -11.41 2.59 7.22
CA MET A 30 -12.40 3.61 6.89
C MET A 30 -12.93 4.28 8.16
N LEU A 31 -13.10 5.60 8.10
CA LEU A 31 -13.92 6.39 9.01
C LEU A 31 -15.22 6.79 8.31
N SER A 32 -16.29 6.93 9.04
CA SER A 32 -17.60 7.34 8.54
C SER A 32 -18.11 8.56 9.30
N GLY A 33 -18.90 8.34 10.35
CA GLY A 33 -19.51 9.39 11.15
C GLY A 33 -18.48 10.30 11.80
N GLU A 34 -17.33 9.78 12.18
CA GLU A 34 -16.22 10.48 12.84
C GLU A 34 -15.72 11.66 11.98
N THR A 35 -15.71 11.50 10.66
CA THR A 35 -15.24 12.51 9.72
C THR A 35 -16.36 13.25 9.00
N ALA A 36 -17.58 12.66 8.92
CA ALA A 36 -18.70 13.26 8.23
C ALA A 36 -19.52 14.23 9.13
N ASN A 37 -19.74 13.86 10.40
CA ASN A 37 -20.60 14.59 11.32
C ASN A 37 -19.99 14.76 12.72
N GLY A 38 -18.77 14.24 12.96
CA GLY A 38 -18.13 14.30 14.28
C GLY A 38 -17.60 15.68 14.63
N ASP A 39 -17.49 15.94 15.94
CA ASP A 39 -16.91 17.18 16.46
C ASP A 39 -15.37 17.17 16.38
N TYR A 40 -14.75 15.99 16.21
CA TYR A 40 -13.29 15.79 16.23
C TYR A 40 -12.76 15.06 14.99
N PRO A 41 -13.08 15.51 13.75
CA PRO A 41 -12.74 14.81 12.52
C PRO A 41 -11.23 14.68 12.29
N LEU A 42 -10.48 15.74 12.60
CA LEU A 42 -9.02 15.74 12.43
C LEU A 42 -8.33 14.81 13.42
N GLU A 43 -8.74 14.88 14.69
CA GLU A 43 -8.23 14.05 15.77
C GLU A 43 -8.51 12.55 15.53
N ALA A 44 -9.67 12.23 14.95
CA ALA A 44 -10.03 10.87 14.57
C ALA A 44 -9.09 10.31 13.52
N VAL A 45 -8.81 11.07 12.44
CA VAL A 45 -7.85 10.67 11.40
C VAL A 45 -6.44 10.55 11.99
N GLN A 46 -5.99 11.54 12.76
CA GLN A 46 -4.65 11.50 13.38
C GLN A 46 -4.47 10.34 14.35
N THR A 47 -5.52 10.00 15.10
CA THR A 47 -5.49 8.87 16.02
C THR A 47 -5.40 7.55 15.24
N MET A 48 -6.19 7.39 14.19
CA MET A 48 -6.13 6.22 13.32
C MET A 48 -4.74 6.04 12.71
N VAL A 49 -4.15 7.10 12.16
CA VAL A 49 -2.80 7.08 11.58
C VAL A 49 -1.74 6.70 12.63
N ARG A 50 -1.80 7.27 13.85
CA ARG A 50 -0.86 6.91 14.93
C ARG A 50 -0.93 5.43 15.30
N VAL A 51 -2.15 4.89 15.44
CA VAL A 51 -2.34 3.48 15.80
C VAL A 51 -1.86 2.56 14.69
N ILE A 52 -2.13 2.89 13.42
CA ILE A 52 -1.66 2.12 12.26
C ILE A 52 -0.14 2.10 12.22
N ASN A 53 0.53 3.26 12.31
CA ASN A 53 1.98 3.34 12.26
C ASN A 53 2.65 2.55 13.40
N GLU A 54 2.09 2.60 14.61
CA GLU A 54 2.59 1.83 15.75
C GLU A 54 2.39 0.33 15.54
N ALA A 55 1.21 -0.09 15.06
CA ALA A 55 0.93 -1.48 14.76
C ALA A 55 1.84 -2.02 13.64
N GLU A 56 2.05 -1.25 12.57
CA GLU A 56 2.95 -1.62 11.47
C GLU A 56 4.41 -1.73 11.93
N SER A 57 4.87 -0.81 12.80
CA SER A 57 6.23 -0.86 13.32
C SER A 57 6.49 -2.07 14.24
N SER A 58 5.44 -2.58 14.87
CA SER A 58 5.51 -3.77 15.74
C SER A 58 5.35 -5.09 15.01
N LEU A 59 4.90 -5.07 13.74
CA LEU A 59 4.87 -6.26 12.90
C LEU A 59 6.30 -6.71 12.64
N GLU A 60 6.75 -7.73 13.37
CA GLU A 60 7.93 -8.47 12.97
C GLU A 60 7.69 -9.03 11.57
N ASN A 61 8.71 -8.92 10.72
CA ASN A 61 8.63 -9.25 9.30
C ASN A 61 8.50 -10.77 9.07
N GLU A 62 7.43 -11.36 9.54
CA GLU A 62 7.06 -12.70 9.16
C GLU A 62 6.53 -12.65 7.71
N TYR A 63 7.38 -13.07 6.78
CA TYR A 63 6.93 -13.39 5.44
C TYR A 63 5.97 -14.57 5.53
N ASP A 64 4.70 -14.31 5.26
CA ASP A 64 3.70 -15.35 5.15
C ASP A 64 4.03 -16.21 3.92
N ASP A 65 4.25 -17.51 4.16
CA ASP A 65 4.52 -18.44 3.08
C ASP A 65 3.26 -18.80 2.28
N GLU A 66 2.08 -18.49 2.82
CA GLU A 66 0.81 -18.73 2.15
C GLU A 66 0.44 -17.58 1.21
N THR A 67 0.08 -17.89 -0.03
CA THR A 67 -0.52 -16.90 -0.92
C THR A 67 -1.95 -16.62 -0.45
N PRO A 68 -2.35 -15.36 -0.24
CA PRO A 68 -3.71 -15.03 0.19
C PRO A 68 -4.77 -15.26 -0.90
N TYR A 69 -4.37 -15.68 -2.10
CA TYR A 69 -5.25 -15.90 -3.24
C TYR A 69 -5.48 -17.37 -3.49
N SER A 70 -6.73 -17.71 -3.86
CA SER A 70 -7.15 -19.05 -4.18
C SER A 70 -6.34 -19.65 -5.35
N LYS A 71 -6.34 -20.98 -5.45
CA LYS A 71 -5.62 -21.77 -6.47
C LYS A 71 -5.95 -21.43 -7.93
N GLU A 72 -6.97 -20.58 -8.19
CA GLU A 72 -7.42 -20.21 -9.54
C GLU A 72 -6.58 -19.08 -10.18
N VAL A 73 -5.66 -18.46 -9.43
CA VAL A 73 -4.88 -17.34 -9.92
C VAL A 73 -3.54 -17.82 -10.47
N SER A 74 -3.10 -17.22 -11.59
CA SER A 74 -1.82 -17.50 -12.25
C SER A 74 -0.68 -17.69 -11.25
N THR A 75 -0.33 -18.91 -10.97
CA THR A 75 0.72 -19.31 -10.01
C THR A 75 2.07 -18.67 -10.34
N THR A 76 2.37 -18.41 -11.61
CA THR A 76 3.61 -17.80 -12.07
C THR A 76 3.75 -16.35 -11.62
N THR A 77 2.71 -15.53 -11.84
CA THR A 77 2.75 -14.10 -11.42
C THR A 77 2.84 -13.95 -9.91
N ALA A 78 2.09 -14.76 -9.16
CA ALA A 78 2.15 -14.75 -7.69
C ALA A 78 3.53 -15.20 -7.19
N TYR A 79 4.10 -16.24 -7.80
CA TYR A 79 5.44 -16.71 -7.45
C TYR A 79 6.52 -15.65 -7.69
N LEU A 80 6.49 -15.00 -8.86
CA LEU A 80 7.43 -13.92 -9.18
C LEU A 80 7.27 -12.72 -8.25
N ALA A 81 6.03 -12.32 -7.91
CA ALA A 81 5.76 -11.26 -6.98
C ALA A 81 6.29 -11.59 -5.56
N LYS A 82 6.08 -12.83 -5.08
CA LYS A 82 6.63 -13.30 -3.81
C LYS A 82 8.16 -13.26 -3.81
N ALA A 83 8.79 -13.74 -4.89
CA ALA A 83 10.23 -13.70 -5.04
C ALA A 83 10.78 -12.27 -5.05
N ALA A 84 10.12 -11.34 -5.75
CA ALA A 84 10.49 -9.92 -5.77
C ALA A 84 10.41 -9.30 -4.37
N VAL A 85 9.33 -9.54 -3.63
CA VAL A 85 9.19 -9.04 -2.26
C VAL A 85 10.26 -9.61 -1.32
N LYS A 86 10.52 -10.92 -1.39
CA LYS A 86 11.59 -11.56 -0.59
C LYS A 86 13.00 -11.05 -0.93
N SER A 87 13.24 -10.64 -2.17
CA SER A 87 14.55 -10.13 -2.58
C SER A 87 14.88 -8.73 -2.04
N VAL A 88 13.87 -7.94 -1.67
CA VAL A 88 14.02 -6.56 -1.19
C VAL A 88 15.07 -6.43 -0.08
N ASP A 89 14.98 -7.29 0.94
CA ASP A 89 15.90 -7.27 2.07
C ASP A 89 17.33 -7.71 1.67
N THR A 90 17.43 -8.66 0.75
CA THR A 90 18.72 -9.21 0.32
C THR A 90 19.53 -8.21 -0.51
N ILE A 91 18.83 -7.46 -1.39
CA ILE A 91 19.48 -6.52 -2.31
C ILE A 91 19.34 -5.05 -1.86
N ASN A 92 18.80 -4.82 -0.65
CA ASN A 92 18.60 -3.49 -0.07
C ASN A 92 17.93 -2.49 -1.03
N SER A 93 16.80 -2.92 -1.61
CA SER A 93 16.06 -2.10 -2.58
C SER A 93 15.26 -1.00 -1.90
N ALA A 94 15.17 0.17 -2.55
CA ALA A 94 14.36 1.29 -2.07
C ALA A 94 12.88 1.21 -2.46
N ALA A 95 12.56 0.48 -3.50
CA ALA A 95 11.19 0.29 -4.00
C ALA A 95 11.12 -0.94 -4.91
N ILE A 96 9.91 -1.46 -5.11
CA ILE A 96 9.61 -2.39 -6.20
C ILE A 96 8.86 -1.62 -7.28
N ILE A 97 9.38 -1.63 -8.50
CA ILE A 97 8.74 -0.93 -9.63
C ILE A 97 8.13 -1.96 -10.56
N THR A 98 6.88 -1.76 -10.93
CA THR A 98 6.17 -2.59 -11.91
C THR A 98 5.37 -1.72 -12.85
N ASP A 99 5.25 -2.15 -14.09
CA ASP A 99 4.25 -1.64 -15.01
C ASP A 99 2.95 -2.46 -14.90
N SER A 100 1.83 -1.87 -15.26
CA SER A 100 0.57 -2.57 -15.14
C SER A 100 -0.54 -2.05 -16.04
N TYR A 101 -1.13 -2.94 -16.83
CA TYR A 101 -2.36 -2.68 -17.59
C TYR A 101 -3.63 -2.91 -16.76
N THR A 102 -3.60 -3.88 -15.85
CA THR A 102 -4.80 -4.31 -15.10
C THR A 102 -4.67 -4.20 -13.58
N GLY A 103 -3.53 -3.76 -13.08
CA GLY A 103 -3.23 -3.71 -11.65
C GLY A 103 -2.90 -5.07 -11.01
N ARG A 104 -2.94 -6.18 -11.77
CA ARG A 104 -2.78 -7.53 -11.21
C ARG A 104 -1.45 -7.72 -10.50
N THR A 105 -0.34 -7.40 -11.15
CA THR A 105 1.02 -7.57 -10.58
C THR A 105 1.19 -6.73 -9.33
N ALA A 106 0.75 -5.46 -9.36
CA ALA A 106 0.81 -4.56 -8.21
C ALA A 106 0.02 -5.09 -7.01
N ARG A 107 -1.20 -5.66 -7.24
CA ARG A 107 -1.99 -6.28 -6.18
C ARG A 107 -1.33 -7.52 -5.59
N TYR A 108 -0.66 -8.34 -6.40
CA TYR A 108 0.11 -9.47 -5.88
C TYR A 108 1.30 -8.99 -5.03
N LEU A 109 2.06 -8.02 -5.50
CA LEU A 109 3.15 -7.42 -4.71
C LEU A 109 2.64 -6.85 -3.39
N SER A 110 1.54 -6.11 -3.41
CA SER A 110 0.85 -5.59 -2.23
C SER A 110 0.46 -6.68 -1.24
N SER A 111 -0.10 -7.80 -1.72
CA SER A 111 -0.57 -8.89 -0.86
C SER A 111 0.55 -9.58 -0.06
N PHE A 112 1.78 -9.53 -0.55
CA PHE A 112 2.96 -10.04 0.16
C PHE A 112 3.58 -9.04 1.14
N ARG A 113 2.98 -7.84 1.31
CA ARG A 113 3.36 -6.84 2.32
C ARG A 113 4.85 -6.49 2.29
N SER A 114 5.32 -5.97 1.14
CA SER A 114 6.70 -5.49 1.01
C SER A 114 7.01 -4.39 2.05
N LYS A 115 8.23 -4.38 2.58
CA LYS A 115 8.75 -3.32 3.46
C LYS A 115 9.03 -2.01 2.73
N VAL A 116 9.15 -2.08 1.41
CA VAL A 116 9.39 -0.91 0.56
C VAL A 116 8.15 -0.65 -0.30
N PRO A 117 7.93 0.58 -0.75
CA PRO A 117 6.78 0.92 -1.58
C PRO A 117 6.78 0.14 -2.90
N VAL A 118 5.59 -0.26 -3.33
CA VAL A 118 5.34 -0.78 -4.68
C VAL A 118 4.93 0.37 -5.57
N CYS A 119 5.77 0.72 -6.52
CA CYS A 119 5.55 1.80 -7.49
C CYS A 119 4.97 1.22 -8.78
N ALA A 120 3.70 1.45 -9.05
CA ALA A 120 3.01 0.92 -10.22
C ALA A 120 2.83 2.00 -11.31
N VAL A 121 3.50 1.83 -12.44
CA VAL A 121 3.28 2.64 -13.64
C VAL A 121 2.10 2.07 -14.40
N CYS A 122 0.97 2.77 -14.40
CA CYS A 122 -0.27 2.30 -15.00
C CYS A 122 -0.50 2.95 -16.36
N TYR A 123 -1.00 2.17 -17.29
CA TYR A 123 -1.34 2.62 -18.65
C TYR A 123 -2.84 2.88 -18.83
N ASP A 124 -3.60 2.72 -17.76
CA ASP A 124 -5.02 3.06 -17.66
C ASP A 124 -5.25 3.87 -16.37
N GLU A 125 -5.90 5.01 -16.50
CA GLU A 125 -6.17 5.92 -15.38
C GLU A 125 -7.10 5.29 -14.33
N THR A 126 -8.07 4.49 -14.78
CA THR A 126 -9.01 3.79 -13.87
C THR A 126 -8.27 2.78 -13.01
N VAL A 127 -7.33 2.04 -13.60
CA VAL A 127 -6.49 1.08 -12.88
C VAL A 127 -5.62 1.79 -11.85
N SER A 128 -5.01 2.93 -12.22
CA SER A 128 -4.23 3.74 -11.27
C SER A 128 -5.06 4.16 -10.06
N ARG A 129 -6.29 4.64 -10.28
CA ARG A 129 -7.20 5.04 -9.20
C ARG A 129 -7.64 3.85 -8.34
N GLN A 130 -7.92 2.69 -8.94
CA GLN A 130 -8.29 1.48 -8.20
C GLN A 130 -7.17 0.96 -7.30
N LEU A 131 -5.93 1.09 -7.71
CA LEU A 131 -4.76 0.66 -6.93
C LEU A 131 -4.52 1.51 -5.68
N ALA A 132 -5.13 2.70 -5.56
CA ALA A 132 -5.06 3.53 -4.37
C ALA A 132 -5.61 2.85 -3.10
N LEU A 133 -6.43 1.81 -3.25
CA LEU A 133 -6.94 0.99 -2.14
C LEU A 133 -6.07 -0.24 -1.83
N SER A 134 -4.97 -0.43 -2.54
CA SER A 134 -4.05 -1.56 -2.32
C SER A 134 -2.93 -1.13 -1.38
N TYR A 135 -2.65 -1.93 -0.36
CA TYR A 135 -1.63 -1.63 0.64
C TYR A 135 -0.25 -1.39 0.03
N GLY A 136 0.39 -0.29 0.43
CA GLY A 136 1.76 0.03 0.04
C GLY A 136 1.98 0.31 -1.46
N VAL A 137 0.90 0.45 -2.26
CA VAL A 137 0.99 0.72 -3.69
C VAL A 137 0.88 2.22 -3.95
N ASN A 138 1.91 2.76 -4.59
CA ASN A 138 1.91 4.09 -5.20
C ASN A 138 1.71 3.93 -6.69
N ALA A 139 0.52 4.26 -7.19
CA ALA A 139 0.18 4.10 -8.59
C ALA A 139 0.22 5.44 -9.32
N HIS A 140 0.83 5.45 -10.49
CA HIS A 140 0.89 6.62 -11.38
C HIS A 140 0.40 6.25 -12.78
N PHE A 141 -0.52 7.05 -13.31
CA PHE A 141 -0.97 6.92 -14.69
C PHE A 141 0.00 7.65 -15.62
N GLU A 142 0.58 6.92 -16.57
CA GLU A 142 1.57 7.46 -17.51
C GLU A 142 1.18 7.14 -18.96
N ASN A 143 0.93 8.17 -19.74
CA ASN A 143 0.58 8.05 -21.16
C ASN A 143 1.51 8.82 -22.12
N SER A 144 2.56 9.46 -21.60
CA SER A 144 3.43 10.37 -22.38
C SER A 144 4.45 9.67 -23.27
N GLY A 145 4.61 8.35 -23.13
CA GLY A 145 5.64 7.63 -23.85
C GLY A 145 5.19 7.06 -25.20
N VAL A 146 6.11 7.02 -26.15
CA VAL A 146 5.92 6.40 -27.46
C VAL A 146 5.89 4.87 -27.35
N ASP A 147 6.64 4.32 -26.38
CA ASP A 147 6.73 2.89 -26.09
C ASP A 147 6.67 2.61 -24.57
N GLU A 148 6.55 1.34 -24.21
CA GLU A 148 6.44 0.89 -22.80
C GLU A 148 7.67 1.28 -21.98
N LYS A 149 8.87 1.19 -22.57
CA LYS A 149 10.12 1.53 -21.87
C LYS A 149 10.18 3.03 -21.55
N ALA A 150 9.79 3.88 -22.48
CA ALA A 150 9.76 5.33 -22.27
C ALA A 150 8.76 5.70 -21.16
N ARG A 151 7.57 5.09 -21.15
CA ARG A 151 6.55 5.28 -20.10
C ARG A 151 7.05 4.81 -18.74
N LEU A 152 7.69 3.65 -18.67
CA LEU A 152 8.27 3.16 -17.42
C LEU A 152 9.32 4.13 -16.86
N VAL A 153 10.22 4.62 -17.71
CA VAL A 153 11.25 5.61 -17.30
C VAL A 153 10.61 6.92 -16.84
N ALA A 154 9.55 7.39 -17.52
CA ALA A 154 8.82 8.59 -17.10
C ALA A 154 8.14 8.40 -15.74
N GLY A 155 7.49 7.25 -15.51
CA GLY A 155 6.90 6.90 -14.22
C GLY A 155 7.93 6.82 -13.09
N ILE A 156 9.11 6.22 -13.33
CA ILE A 156 10.20 6.19 -12.34
C ILE A 156 10.63 7.62 -11.96
N LYS A 157 10.81 8.50 -12.96
CA LYS A 157 11.14 9.91 -12.70
C LYS A 157 10.06 10.62 -11.87
N HIS A 158 8.79 10.31 -12.12
CA HIS A 158 7.69 10.82 -11.33
C HIS A 158 7.81 10.39 -9.85
N PHE A 159 8.02 9.10 -9.56
CA PHE A 159 8.16 8.62 -8.18
C PHE A 159 9.37 9.21 -7.44
N ILE A 160 10.47 9.46 -8.15
CA ILE A 160 11.62 10.18 -7.59
C ILE A 160 11.27 11.65 -7.32
N SER A 161 10.59 12.33 -8.25
CA SER A 161 10.24 13.75 -8.10
C SER A 161 9.23 14.02 -6.99
N THR A 162 8.36 13.05 -6.71
CA THR A 162 7.35 13.11 -5.64
C THR A 162 7.88 12.63 -4.28
N GLY A 163 9.12 12.15 -4.22
CA GLY A 163 9.76 11.70 -2.99
C GLY A 163 9.31 10.31 -2.52
N VAL A 164 8.56 9.57 -3.32
CA VAL A 164 8.21 8.16 -3.02
C VAL A 164 9.47 7.28 -3.04
N ILE A 165 10.39 7.59 -3.96
CA ILE A 165 11.72 6.95 -4.02
C ILE A 165 12.76 8.03 -3.70
N ALA A 166 13.65 7.77 -2.75
CA ALA A 166 14.72 8.70 -2.40
C ALA A 166 15.72 8.86 -3.56
N LYS A 167 16.24 10.08 -3.76
CA LYS A 167 17.17 10.40 -4.86
C LYS A 167 18.53 9.70 -4.78
N ASP A 168 18.95 9.33 -3.57
CA ASP A 168 20.32 8.83 -3.29
C ASP A 168 20.38 7.32 -3.13
N THR A 169 19.39 6.59 -3.56
CA THR A 169 19.41 5.12 -3.59
C THR A 169 20.13 4.64 -4.85
N GLN A 170 21.30 4.02 -4.61
CA GLN A 170 22.08 3.32 -5.63
C GLN A 170 21.36 2.07 -6.13
#